data_01d137cc9b87c3679c30787fb56c3e32
#
_entry.id   01d137cc9b87c3679c30787fb56c3e32
#
_cell.length_a   1.000
_cell.length_b   1.000
_cell.length_c   1.000
_cell.angle_alpha   90.00
_cell.angle_beta   90.00
_cell.angle_gamma   90.00
#
_symmetry.space_group_name_H-M   'P 1'
#
loop_
_entity.id
_entity.type
_entity.pdbx_description
1 polymer ?
#
loop_
_entity_poly.entity_id
_entity_poly.type
_entity_poly.pdbx_seq_one_letter_code
_entity_poly.pdbx_strand_id
1 'polypeptide(L)'
;MISPEYNHGYSPALKNALDYLGKEWQGKSAAYIGYGSTNGSRSIDQIRQVGTQLGLVDSNAVLEIRDIFKRNQTETFEANEFEIKTLKAIIEKLQKYHVR
;
A
#
# COMPACT_ATOMS: atom_id res chain seq x y z
N MET A 1 1.16 -1.54 3.38
CA MET A 1 0.33 -0.35 3.65
C MET A 1 -0.75 -0.25 2.60
N ILE A 2 -1.93 0.14 3.01
CA ILE A 2 -3.07 0.28 2.10
C ILE A 2 -3.52 1.74 2.16
N SER A 3 -3.57 2.41 1.01
CA SER A 3 -3.97 3.81 0.95
C SER A 3 -4.91 4.08 -0.22
N PRO A 4 -6.06 4.72 0.04
CA PRO A 4 -6.82 5.33 -1.03
C PRO A 4 -6.06 6.53 -1.58
N GLU A 5 -6.52 7.02 -2.73
CA GLU A 5 -5.97 8.25 -3.28
C GLU A 5 -6.90 9.42 -2.94
N TYR A 6 -6.35 10.43 -2.28
CA TYR A 6 -7.02 11.69 -1.98
C TYR A 6 -6.31 12.83 -2.69
N ASN A 7 -6.97 13.38 -3.70
CA ASN A 7 -6.45 14.56 -4.41
C ASN A 7 -5.00 14.39 -4.83
N HIS A 8 -4.71 13.28 -5.51
CA HIS A 8 -3.37 12.98 -6.04
C HIS A 8 -2.38 12.46 -5.00
N GLY A 9 -2.80 12.23 -3.77
CA GLY A 9 -1.87 11.82 -2.72
C GLY A 9 -2.39 10.70 -1.83
N TYR A 10 -1.61 10.38 -0.82
CA TYR A 10 -1.92 9.35 0.15
C TYR A 10 -3.01 9.82 1.13
N SER A 11 -3.54 8.86 1.89
CA SER A 11 -4.51 9.14 2.94
C SER A 11 -3.85 9.96 4.06
N PRO A 12 -4.43 11.10 4.45
CA PRO A 12 -3.93 11.86 5.60
C PRO A 12 -3.90 11.04 6.89
N ALA A 13 -4.89 10.17 7.08
CA ALA A 13 -4.93 9.31 8.26
C ALA A 13 -3.74 8.36 8.32
N LEU A 14 -3.37 7.77 7.18
CA LEU A 14 -2.20 6.89 7.10
C LEU A 14 -0.91 7.67 7.39
N LYS A 15 -0.77 8.84 6.78
CA LYS A 15 0.41 9.69 7.00
C LYS A 15 0.55 10.07 8.47
N ASN A 16 -0.56 10.46 9.07
CA ASN A 16 -0.58 10.81 10.49
C ASN A 16 -0.14 9.63 11.36
N ALA A 17 -0.65 8.42 11.07
CA ALA A 17 -0.26 7.22 11.80
C ALA A 17 1.23 6.92 11.66
N LEU A 18 1.77 7.06 10.46
CA LEU A 18 3.19 6.82 10.22
C LEU A 18 4.07 7.82 10.96
N ASP A 19 3.64 9.06 11.05
CA ASP A 19 4.41 10.13 11.68
C ASP A 19 4.48 10.00 13.22
N TYR A 20 3.63 9.19 13.83
CA TYR A 20 3.69 8.95 15.27
C TYR A 20 4.92 8.18 15.71
N LEU A 21 5.51 7.41 14.81
CA LEU A 21 6.70 6.62 15.10
C LEU A 21 7.82 7.06 14.17
N GLY A 22 9.03 6.80 14.57
CA GLY A 22 10.21 7.14 13.77
C GLY A 22 11.13 5.95 13.65
N LYS A 23 12.04 5.82 14.59
CA LYS A 23 13.05 4.75 14.57
C LYS A 23 12.45 3.34 14.50
N GLU A 24 11.22 3.18 14.97
CA GLU A 24 10.53 1.88 14.95
C GLU A 24 10.32 1.35 13.54
N TRP A 25 10.27 2.24 12.54
CA TRP A 25 10.09 1.85 11.15
C TRP A 25 11.36 1.38 10.47
N GLN A 26 12.51 1.77 11.00
CA GLN A 26 13.79 1.53 10.33
C GLN A 26 14.06 0.05 10.12
N GLY A 27 14.38 -0.33 8.90
CA GLY A 27 14.72 -1.68 8.52
C GLY A 27 13.55 -2.62 8.33
N LYS A 28 12.33 -2.17 8.57
CA LYS A 28 11.16 -3.03 8.34
C LYS A 28 10.80 -3.05 6.86
N SER A 29 10.42 -4.22 6.36
CA SER A 29 10.00 -4.35 4.96
C SER A 29 8.60 -3.79 4.77
N ALA A 30 8.37 -3.19 3.59
CA ALA A 30 7.09 -2.59 3.26
C ALA A 30 6.63 -2.99 1.86
N ALA A 31 5.32 -3.14 1.72
CA ALA A 31 4.64 -3.29 0.44
C ALA A 31 3.46 -2.31 0.43
N TYR A 32 2.95 -2.01 -0.75
CA TYR A 32 1.97 -0.95 -0.91
C TYR A 32 0.78 -1.42 -1.74
N ILE A 33 -0.41 -1.09 -1.25
CA ILE A 33 -1.67 -1.37 -1.95
C ILE A 33 -2.40 -0.05 -2.08
N GLY A 34 -2.84 0.26 -3.29
CA GLY A 34 -3.56 1.49 -3.55
C GLY A 34 -4.88 1.26 -4.26
N TYR A 35 -5.78 2.20 -4.13
CA TYR A 35 -7.03 2.22 -4.86
C TYR A 35 -7.51 3.66 -5.01
N GLY A 36 -8.39 3.89 -5.98
CA GLY A 36 -8.90 5.23 -6.26
C GLY A 36 -9.07 5.46 -7.75
N SER A 37 -9.21 6.71 -8.16
CA SER A 37 -9.51 7.08 -9.54
C SER A 37 -8.43 6.66 -10.54
N THR A 38 -7.16 6.63 -10.11
CA THR A 38 -6.05 6.14 -10.92
C THR A 38 -5.48 4.85 -10.33
N ASN A 39 -6.36 4.00 -9.81
CA ASN A 39 -6.01 2.73 -9.16
C ASN A 39 -5.07 2.93 -7.96
N GLY A 40 -4.99 4.16 -7.45
CA GLY A 40 -4.14 4.49 -6.31
C GLY A 40 -2.66 4.65 -6.63
N SER A 41 -2.27 4.68 -7.90
CA SER A 41 -0.86 4.76 -8.30
C SER A 41 -0.15 5.98 -7.73
N ARG A 42 -0.82 7.13 -7.75
CA ARG A 42 -0.22 8.38 -7.25
C ARG A 42 -0.10 8.36 -5.73
N SER A 43 -1.07 7.76 -5.05
CA SER A 43 -1.00 7.57 -3.60
C SER A 43 0.18 6.67 -3.23
N ILE A 44 0.35 5.57 -3.95
CA ILE A 44 1.47 4.65 -3.74
C ILE A 44 2.80 5.36 -3.92
N ASP A 45 2.96 6.11 -5.01
CA ASP A 45 4.21 6.82 -5.28
C ASP A 45 4.59 7.77 -4.14
N GLN A 46 3.62 8.51 -3.62
CA GLN A 46 3.87 9.45 -2.56
C GLN A 46 4.14 8.78 -1.21
N ILE A 47 3.39 7.74 -0.87
CA ILE A 47 3.59 7.07 0.41
C ILE A 47 4.92 6.29 0.43
N ARG A 48 5.40 5.84 -0.73
CA ARG A 48 6.73 5.22 -0.83
C ARG A 48 7.83 6.20 -0.48
N GLN A 49 7.69 7.47 -0.85
CA GLN A 49 8.65 8.50 -0.48
C GLN A 49 8.69 8.70 1.04
N VAL A 50 7.53 8.68 1.67
CA VAL A 50 7.44 8.73 3.14
C VAL A 50 8.11 7.52 3.76
N GLY A 51 7.82 6.33 3.23
CA GLY A 51 8.45 5.09 3.70
C GLY A 51 9.97 5.13 3.60
N THR A 52 10.49 5.65 2.49
CA THR A 52 11.93 5.80 2.31
C THR A 52 12.52 6.72 3.39
N GLN A 53 11.86 7.85 3.66
CA GLN A 53 12.32 8.78 4.70
C GLN A 53 12.32 8.13 6.08
N LEU A 54 11.36 7.27 6.34
CA LEU A 54 11.26 6.56 7.62
C LEU A 54 12.23 5.38 7.75
N GLY A 55 12.96 5.06 6.69
CA GLY A 55 13.90 3.94 6.69
C GLY A 55 13.27 2.59 6.46
N LEU A 56 12.04 2.54 5.93
CA LEU A 56 11.44 1.28 5.52
C LEU A 56 12.18 0.71 4.32
N VAL A 57 12.30 -0.60 4.28
CA VAL A 57 12.87 -1.32 3.15
C VAL A 57 11.73 -1.63 2.18
N ASP A 58 11.74 -0.98 1.03
CA ASP A 58 10.73 -1.21 0.00
C ASP A 58 10.95 -2.58 -0.62
N SER A 59 9.98 -3.48 -0.43
CA SER A 59 10.05 -4.81 -1.03
C SER A 59 9.79 -4.79 -2.53
N ASN A 60 9.44 -3.62 -3.06
CA ASN A 60 9.07 -3.43 -4.46
C ASN A 60 7.83 -4.24 -4.84
N ALA A 61 6.98 -4.53 -3.86
CA ALA A 61 5.73 -5.25 -4.06
C ALA A 61 4.57 -4.26 -3.99
N VAL A 62 3.80 -4.18 -5.06
CA VAL A 62 2.72 -3.21 -5.22
C VAL A 62 1.48 -3.90 -5.77
N LEU A 63 0.33 -3.54 -5.25
CA LEU A 63 -0.96 -3.92 -5.82
C LEU A 63 -1.81 -2.67 -6.01
N GLU A 64 -2.22 -2.41 -7.24
CA GLU A 64 -3.19 -1.38 -7.56
C GLU A 64 -4.54 -2.06 -7.80
N ILE A 65 -5.53 -1.70 -6.99
CA ILE A 65 -6.87 -2.24 -7.14
C ILE A 65 -7.61 -1.43 -8.20
N ARG A 66 -7.99 -2.09 -9.28
CA ARG A 66 -8.59 -1.44 -10.44
C ARG A 66 -10.09 -1.28 -10.29
N ASP A 67 -10.61 -0.20 -10.86
CA ASP A 67 -12.04 0.05 -11.00
C ASP A 67 -12.81 -0.03 -9.68
N ILE A 68 -12.23 0.48 -8.60
CA ILE A 68 -12.81 0.35 -7.27
C ILE A 68 -14.21 0.98 -7.20
N PHE A 69 -14.43 2.12 -7.86
CA PHE A 69 -15.73 2.80 -7.81
C PHE A 69 -16.82 2.00 -8.49
N LYS A 70 -16.48 1.33 -9.60
CA LYS A 70 -17.42 0.49 -10.32
C LYS A 70 -17.68 -0.81 -9.58
N ARG A 71 -16.63 -1.40 -9.03
CA ARG A 71 -16.70 -2.70 -8.35
C ARG A 71 -17.34 -2.60 -6.97
N ASN A 72 -17.32 -1.43 -6.37
CA ASN A 72 -17.85 -1.19 -5.02
C ASN A 72 -19.27 -0.62 -5.05
N GLN A 73 -20.03 -0.85 -6.12
CA GLN A 73 -21.42 -0.38 -6.22
C GLN A 73 -22.38 -1.21 -5.37
N THR A 74 -21.97 -2.40 -4.98
CA THR A 74 -22.70 -3.25 -4.04
C THR A 74 -22.10 -3.07 -2.64
N GLU A 75 -22.77 -3.55 -1.63
CA GLU A 75 -22.30 -3.42 -0.24
C GLU A 75 -21.00 -4.20 0.03
N THR A 76 -20.65 -5.14 -0.84
CA THR A 76 -19.49 -6.02 -0.63
C THR A 76 -18.52 -5.89 -1.79
N PHE A 77 -17.26 -5.60 -1.45
CA PHE A 77 -16.17 -5.67 -2.40
C PHE A 77 -15.67 -7.11 -2.47
N GLU A 78 -15.51 -7.63 -3.69
CA GLU A 78 -14.94 -8.97 -3.89
C GLU A 78 -13.64 -8.85 -4.67
N ALA A 79 -12.56 -9.40 -4.11
CA ALA A 79 -11.27 -9.46 -4.79
C ALA A 79 -11.34 -10.48 -5.93
N ASN A 80 -10.72 -10.15 -7.05
CA ASN A 80 -10.61 -11.08 -8.18
C ASN A 80 -9.40 -12.02 -8.00
N GLU A 81 -9.27 -13.01 -8.91
CA GLU A 81 -8.19 -13.99 -8.83
C GLU A 81 -6.81 -13.35 -8.89
N PHE A 82 -6.64 -12.35 -9.76
CA PHE A 82 -5.37 -11.64 -9.90
C PHE A 82 -4.98 -10.95 -8.59
N GLU A 83 -5.93 -10.31 -7.94
CA GLU A 83 -5.69 -9.61 -6.68
C GLU A 83 -5.33 -10.56 -5.56
N ILE A 84 -6.05 -11.67 -5.45
CA ILE A 84 -5.78 -12.69 -4.44
C ILE A 84 -4.38 -13.28 -4.64
N LYS A 85 -4.05 -13.62 -5.88
CA LYS A 85 -2.75 -14.18 -6.22
C LYS A 85 -1.63 -13.19 -5.95
N THR A 86 -1.82 -11.93 -6.34
CA THR A 86 -0.86 -10.86 -6.11
C THR A 86 -0.65 -10.61 -4.62
N LEU A 87 -1.72 -10.60 -3.84
CA LEU A 87 -1.63 -10.39 -2.40
C LEU A 87 -0.84 -11.52 -1.72
N LYS A 88 -1.07 -12.77 -2.12
CA LYS A 88 -0.28 -13.89 -1.61
C LYS A 88 1.21 -13.73 -1.93
N ALA A 89 1.52 -13.31 -3.16
CA ALA A 89 2.90 -13.05 -3.57
C ALA A 89 3.52 -11.91 -2.77
N ILE A 90 2.74 -10.87 -2.47
CA ILE A 90 3.19 -9.74 -1.64
C ILE A 90 3.55 -10.23 -0.23
N ILE A 91 2.71 -11.05 0.37
CA ILE A 91 2.94 -11.57 1.72
C ILE A 91 4.22 -12.42 1.74
N GLU A 92 4.40 -13.29 0.76
CA GLU A 92 5.61 -14.11 0.64
C GLU A 92 6.85 -13.24 0.50
N LYS A 93 6.75 -12.18 -0.31
CA LYS A 93 7.88 -11.26 -0.52
C LYS A 93 8.23 -10.49 0.74
N LEU A 94 7.23 -10.05 1.50
CA LEU A 94 7.46 -9.39 2.78
C LEU A 94 8.17 -10.31 3.77
N GLN A 95 7.76 -11.58 3.83
CA GLN A 95 8.41 -12.57 4.68
C GLN A 95 9.86 -12.80 4.29
N LYS A 96 10.12 -12.86 2.98
CA LYS A 96 11.48 -13.03 2.45
C LYS A 96 12.40 -11.87 2.82
N TYR A 97 11.89 -10.65 2.82
CA TYR A 97 12.66 -9.46 3.15
C TYR A 97 12.58 -9.10 4.63
N HIS A 98 11.91 -9.90 5.44
CA HIS A 98 11.85 -9.67 6.87
C HIS A 98 13.26 -9.89 7.46
N VAL A 99 13.81 -8.81 7.98
CA VAL A 99 15.13 -8.85 8.61
C VAL A 99 14.93 -9.06 10.10
N ARG A 100 15.58 -10.06 10.64
CA ARG A 100 15.53 -10.43 12.05
C ARG A 100 15.64 -9.23 12.97
#